data_5c23c78bf80804f30ab59e3a51500b8e
#
_entry.id   5c23c78bf80804f30ab59e3a51500b8e
#
_cell.length_a   1.000
_cell.length_b   1.000
_cell.length_c   1.000
_cell.angle_alpha   90.00
_cell.angle_beta   90.00
_cell.angle_gamma   90.00
#
_symmetry.space_group_name_H-M   'P 1'
#
loop_
_entity.id
_entity.type
_entity.pdbx_description
1 polymer ?
#
loop_
_entity_poly.entity_id
_entity_poly.type
_entity_poly.pdbx_seq_one_letter_code
_entity_poly.pdbx_strand_id
1 'polypeptide(L)'
;MSPVVRAAVAAAQARGVHVTLATGREFRSASRFARDLELAAPLICAQGAVIKHCVTLDVLHHVPLSGTLAVEAITMLHDTGVCVLANIDDKLYIVSDGPEFASFTRRWGVPDPANLVVAPNLAEITRQTPPTKVMFSGDPPIVDREFARISAHFGEALAVVRSDVTVGEMIAPGLSKGIALATVARRLGVERDQVIAIGDEENDVPMLQWAGLGLAMGNAPDSVKRMAHAVIPSVEEDGVAWAIDRYILNASEDER
;
A
#
# COMPACT_ATOMS: atom_id res chain seq x y z
N MET A 1 14.30 4.55 7.34
CA MET A 1 14.63 3.12 7.57
C MET A 1 15.96 3.05 8.29
N SER A 2 16.04 2.30 9.38
CA SER A 2 17.26 2.19 10.20
C SER A 2 18.34 1.36 9.50
N PRO A 3 19.62 1.56 9.86
CA PRO A 3 20.71 0.73 9.36
C PRO A 3 20.58 -0.75 9.77
N VAL A 4 19.96 -1.01 10.93
CA VAL A 4 19.75 -2.37 11.46
C VAL A 4 18.79 -3.14 10.57
N VAL A 5 17.66 -2.53 10.19
CA VAL A 5 16.69 -3.14 9.26
C VAL A 5 17.32 -3.40 7.89
N ARG A 6 18.12 -2.47 7.37
CA ARG A 6 18.83 -2.69 6.08
C ARG A 6 19.76 -3.89 6.14
N ALA A 7 20.56 -3.99 7.20
CA ALA A 7 21.49 -5.10 7.39
C ALA A 7 20.76 -6.44 7.51
N ALA A 8 19.66 -6.50 8.26
CA ALA A 8 18.85 -7.70 8.40
C ALA A 8 18.23 -8.14 7.07
N VAL A 9 17.67 -7.21 6.27
CA VAL A 9 17.14 -7.51 4.94
C VAL A 9 18.22 -8.05 4.02
N ALA A 10 19.42 -7.43 3.99
CA ALA A 10 20.54 -7.91 3.19
C ALA A 10 20.99 -9.32 3.63
N ALA A 11 21.01 -9.61 4.93
CA ALA A 11 21.34 -10.93 5.45
C ALA A 11 20.30 -11.99 5.06
N ALA A 12 19.02 -11.66 5.07
CA ALA A 12 17.95 -12.55 4.60
C ALA A 12 18.10 -12.84 3.09
N GLN A 13 18.33 -11.82 2.28
CA GLN A 13 18.57 -11.97 0.84
C GLN A 13 19.80 -12.85 0.55
N ALA A 14 20.88 -12.70 1.31
CA ALA A 14 22.07 -13.54 1.19
C ALA A 14 21.82 -15.03 1.47
N ARG A 15 20.72 -15.37 2.18
CA ARG A 15 20.24 -16.74 2.39
C ARG A 15 19.23 -17.21 1.33
N GLY A 16 19.03 -16.45 0.27
CA GLY A 16 18.09 -16.78 -0.81
C GLY A 16 16.65 -16.40 -0.52
N VAL A 17 16.38 -15.65 0.54
CA VAL A 17 15.00 -15.18 0.85
C VAL A 17 14.61 -14.05 -0.10
N HIS A 18 13.46 -14.21 -0.76
CA HIS A 18 12.86 -13.14 -1.55
C HIS A 18 12.19 -12.13 -0.63
N VAL A 19 12.67 -10.88 -0.64
CA VAL A 19 12.09 -9.79 0.13
C VAL A 19 11.33 -8.85 -0.81
N THR A 20 10.08 -8.51 -0.48
CA THR A 20 9.26 -7.56 -1.24
C THR A 20 8.60 -6.54 -0.31
N LEU A 21 8.08 -5.46 -0.91
CA LEU A 21 7.26 -4.47 -0.22
C LEU A 21 5.82 -4.55 -0.73
N ALA A 22 4.85 -4.52 0.22
CA ALA A 22 3.44 -4.42 -0.04
C ALA A 22 2.90 -3.10 0.55
N THR A 23 2.47 -2.18 -0.31
CA THR A 23 2.18 -0.80 0.09
C THR A 23 0.99 -0.19 -0.65
N GLY A 24 0.33 0.78 -0.02
CA GLY A 24 -0.62 1.67 -0.70
C GLY A 24 0.04 2.71 -1.62
N ARG A 25 1.36 2.90 -1.52
CA ARG A 25 2.09 3.86 -2.38
C ARG A 25 2.07 3.42 -3.84
N GLU A 26 2.19 4.40 -4.75
CA GLU A 26 2.47 4.14 -6.16
C GLU A 26 3.90 3.59 -6.34
N PHE A 27 4.13 2.90 -7.46
CA PHE A 27 5.40 2.21 -7.70
C PHE A 27 6.61 3.15 -7.65
N ARG A 28 6.51 4.35 -8.22
CA ARG A 28 7.61 5.31 -8.25
C ARG A 28 8.06 5.73 -6.84
N SER A 29 7.11 5.92 -5.93
CA SER A 29 7.41 6.22 -4.52
C SER A 29 7.98 5.00 -3.79
N ALA A 30 7.40 3.81 -4.01
CA ALA A 30 7.85 2.56 -3.39
C ALA A 30 9.24 2.13 -3.87
N SER A 31 9.56 2.34 -5.14
CA SER A 31 10.83 1.91 -5.76
C SER A 31 12.07 2.55 -5.16
N ARG A 32 11.94 3.71 -4.49
CA ARG A 32 13.05 4.34 -3.76
C ARG A 32 13.48 3.45 -2.60
N PHE A 33 12.53 2.95 -1.83
CA PHE A 33 12.80 2.04 -0.71
C PHE A 33 13.31 0.68 -1.19
N ALA A 34 12.80 0.19 -2.32
CA ALA A 34 13.28 -1.04 -2.93
C ALA A 34 14.76 -0.92 -3.36
N ARG A 35 15.15 0.20 -3.95
CA ARG A 35 16.56 0.48 -4.28
C ARG A 35 17.43 0.59 -3.04
N ASP A 36 16.97 1.28 -2.00
CA ASP A 36 17.69 1.40 -0.73
C ASP A 36 17.94 0.04 -0.04
N LEU A 37 17.07 -0.93 -0.29
CA LEU A 37 17.14 -2.30 0.23
C LEU A 37 17.71 -3.31 -0.77
N GLU A 38 18.09 -2.86 -1.97
CA GLU A 38 18.60 -3.72 -3.06
C GLU A 38 17.66 -4.89 -3.38
N LEU A 39 16.31 -4.64 -3.34
CA LEU A 39 15.33 -5.68 -3.60
C LEU A 39 15.34 -6.09 -5.07
N ALA A 40 15.18 -7.39 -5.30
CA ALA A 40 15.06 -7.98 -6.63
C ALA A 40 13.67 -8.55 -6.93
N ALA A 41 12.83 -8.74 -5.91
CA ALA A 41 11.47 -9.26 -6.08
C ALA A 41 10.50 -8.18 -6.58
N PRO A 42 9.38 -8.56 -7.24
CA PRO A 42 8.33 -7.62 -7.64
C PRO A 42 7.72 -6.91 -6.44
N LEU A 43 7.43 -5.61 -6.58
CA LEU A 43 6.75 -4.80 -5.55
C LEU A 43 5.24 -4.91 -5.71
N ILE A 44 4.54 -4.91 -4.59
CA ILE A 44 3.09 -4.81 -4.50
C ILE A 44 2.75 -3.36 -4.14
N CYS A 45 2.11 -2.65 -5.07
CA CYS A 45 1.82 -1.23 -4.96
C CYS A 45 0.32 -0.96 -5.06
N ALA A 46 -0.11 0.26 -4.68
CA ALA A 46 -1.49 0.71 -4.76
C ALA A 46 -2.48 -0.30 -4.16
N GLN A 47 -2.22 -0.77 -2.92
CA GLN A 47 -3.07 -1.73 -2.20
C GLN A 47 -3.21 -3.10 -2.89
N GLY A 48 -2.30 -3.45 -3.79
CA GLY A 48 -2.35 -4.69 -4.59
C GLY A 48 -2.87 -4.49 -6.01
N ALA A 49 -3.28 -3.29 -6.40
CA ALA A 49 -3.72 -2.99 -7.76
C ALA A 49 -2.59 -3.09 -8.79
N VAL A 50 -1.34 -2.91 -8.38
CA VAL A 50 -0.16 -3.01 -9.24
C VAL A 50 0.87 -3.97 -8.63
N ILE A 51 1.34 -4.92 -9.44
CA ILE A 51 2.55 -5.70 -9.16
C ILE A 51 3.54 -5.39 -10.26
N LYS A 52 4.68 -4.83 -9.90
CA LYS A 52 5.69 -4.39 -10.87
C LYS A 52 7.08 -4.77 -10.40
N HIS A 53 7.88 -5.30 -11.33
CA HIS A 53 9.25 -5.73 -11.00
C HIS A 53 10.15 -4.53 -10.78
N CYS A 54 10.87 -4.49 -9.65
CA CYS A 54 11.66 -3.32 -9.26
C CYS A 54 12.95 -3.12 -10.09
N VAL A 55 13.44 -4.17 -10.74
CA VAL A 55 14.65 -4.12 -11.58
C VAL A 55 14.31 -4.00 -13.07
N THR A 56 13.49 -4.92 -13.62
CA THR A 56 13.16 -4.93 -15.04
C THR A 56 12.09 -3.92 -15.42
N LEU A 57 11.34 -3.41 -14.42
CA LEU A 57 10.21 -2.49 -14.57
C LEU A 57 8.99 -3.10 -15.30
N ASP A 58 8.98 -4.41 -15.49
CA ASP A 58 7.84 -5.10 -16.09
C ASP A 58 6.61 -5.00 -15.19
N VAL A 59 5.48 -4.62 -15.76
CA VAL A 59 4.18 -4.65 -15.09
C VAL A 59 3.67 -6.09 -15.17
N LEU A 60 3.67 -6.77 -14.02
CA LEU A 60 3.26 -8.18 -13.92
C LEU A 60 1.76 -8.33 -13.67
N HIS A 61 1.14 -7.31 -13.08
CA HIS A 61 -0.29 -7.23 -12.80
C HIS A 61 -0.69 -5.77 -12.66
N HIS A 62 -1.82 -5.38 -13.27
CA HIS A 62 -2.43 -4.07 -13.10
C HIS A 62 -3.95 -4.17 -13.27
N VAL A 63 -4.68 -3.74 -12.26
CA VAL A 63 -6.14 -3.64 -12.30
C VAL A 63 -6.53 -2.19 -12.00
N PRO A 64 -6.82 -1.40 -13.02
CA PRO A 64 -7.28 -0.03 -12.83
C PRO A 64 -8.71 0.01 -12.25
N LEU A 65 -9.02 1.06 -11.52
CA LEU A 65 -10.39 1.40 -11.13
C LEU A 65 -11.18 1.81 -12.39
N SER A 66 -12.43 1.35 -12.51
CA SER A 66 -13.29 1.77 -13.61
C SER A 66 -13.36 3.29 -13.75
N GLY A 67 -13.12 3.81 -14.96
CA GLY A 67 -13.18 5.25 -15.22
C GLY A 67 -14.54 5.87 -14.89
N THR A 68 -15.65 5.15 -15.12
CA THR A 68 -16.98 5.61 -14.76
C THR A 68 -17.14 5.76 -13.25
N LEU A 69 -16.72 4.75 -12.48
CA LEU A 69 -16.77 4.81 -11.01
C LEU A 69 -15.82 5.87 -10.45
N ALA A 70 -14.63 6.04 -11.07
CA ALA A 70 -13.69 7.10 -10.69
C ALA A 70 -14.28 8.49 -10.87
N VAL A 71 -14.93 8.76 -12.02
CA VAL A 71 -15.64 10.03 -12.29
C VAL A 71 -16.72 10.29 -11.24
N GLU A 72 -17.55 9.29 -10.95
CA GLU A 72 -18.60 9.39 -9.96
C GLU A 72 -18.04 9.69 -8.56
N ALA A 73 -17.02 8.95 -8.14
CA ALA A 73 -16.36 9.15 -6.85
C ALA A 73 -15.72 10.55 -6.73
N ILE A 74 -15.00 11.02 -7.75
CA ILE A 74 -14.39 12.35 -7.79
C ILE A 74 -15.49 13.42 -7.69
N THR A 75 -16.59 13.25 -8.42
CA THR A 75 -17.72 14.17 -8.39
C THR A 75 -18.38 14.22 -7.00
N MET A 76 -18.56 13.08 -6.36
CA MET A 76 -19.09 13.01 -5.00
C MET A 76 -18.20 13.72 -3.97
N LEU A 77 -16.88 13.69 -4.16
CA LEU A 77 -15.90 14.31 -3.24
C LEU A 77 -15.68 15.80 -3.51
N HIS A 78 -16.26 16.35 -4.58
CA HIS A 78 -16.13 17.77 -4.90
C HIS A 78 -16.75 18.63 -3.78
N ASP A 79 -16.05 19.70 -3.39
CA ASP A 79 -16.46 20.67 -2.36
C ASP A 79 -16.74 20.07 -0.96
N THR A 80 -16.24 18.87 -0.67
CA THR A 80 -16.43 18.23 0.65
C THR A 80 -15.37 18.61 1.68
N GLY A 81 -14.34 19.37 1.28
CA GLY A 81 -13.21 19.79 2.12
C GLY A 81 -12.08 18.76 2.20
N VAL A 82 -12.07 17.77 1.30
CA VAL A 82 -10.94 16.83 1.14
C VAL A 82 -10.11 17.20 -0.08
N CYS A 83 -8.81 16.91 -0.02
CA CYS A 83 -7.95 16.89 -1.18
C CYS A 83 -8.23 15.60 -1.97
N VAL A 84 -8.64 15.72 -3.23
CA VAL A 84 -8.89 14.59 -4.12
C VAL A 84 -7.69 14.38 -5.04
N LEU A 85 -7.20 13.14 -5.09
CA LEU A 85 -6.02 12.74 -5.85
C LEU A 85 -6.34 11.47 -6.66
N ALA A 86 -5.74 11.35 -7.84
CA ALA A 86 -5.80 10.12 -8.63
C ALA A 86 -4.39 9.68 -9.06
N ASN A 87 -4.14 8.38 -9.02
CA ASN A 87 -2.91 7.81 -9.55
C ASN A 87 -3.17 7.27 -10.96
N ILE A 88 -2.52 7.87 -11.95
CA ILE A 88 -2.62 7.50 -13.38
C ILE A 88 -1.20 7.38 -13.92
N ASP A 89 -0.84 6.22 -14.46
CA ASP A 89 0.47 5.95 -15.06
C ASP A 89 1.65 6.35 -14.16
N ASP A 90 1.61 5.93 -12.89
CA ASP A 90 2.61 6.27 -11.86
C ASP A 90 2.76 7.78 -11.57
N LYS A 91 1.82 8.63 -12.03
CA LYS A 91 1.75 10.06 -11.70
C LYS A 91 0.59 10.33 -10.74
N LEU A 92 0.77 11.34 -9.92
CA LEU A 92 -0.25 11.83 -9.00
C LEU A 92 -0.94 13.05 -9.61
N TYR A 93 -2.23 12.91 -9.88
CA TYR A 93 -3.09 13.98 -10.36
C TYR A 93 -3.88 14.55 -9.19
N ILE A 94 -4.00 15.88 -9.14
CA ILE A 94 -4.77 16.62 -8.13
C ILE A 94 -5.75 17.57 -8.81
N VAL A 95 -6.92 17.77 -8.20
CA VAL A 95 -7.94 18.70 -8.73
C VAL A 95 -7.45 20.15 -8.63
N SER A 96 -6.79 20.50 -7.53
CA SER A 96 -6.34 21.86 -7.22
C SER A 96 -5.12 21.81 -6.31
N ASP A 97 -4.26 22.80 -6.41
CA ASP A 97 -3.15 23.06 -5.50
C ASP A 97 -3.53 24.00 -4.32
N GLY A 98 -4.85 24.14 -4.07
CA GLY A 98 -5.43 24.98 -3.01
C GLY A 98 -5.21 24.49 -1.57
N PRO A 99 -6.03 24.99 -0.60
CA PRO A 99 -5.85 24.74 0.83
C PRO A 99 -5.84 23.27 1.22
N GLU A 100 -6.67 22.45 0.58
CA GLU A 100 -6.78 21.00 0.82
C GLU A 100 -5.48 20.29 0.44
N PHE A 101 -4.90 20.64 -0.71
CA PHE A 101 -3.59 20.11 -1.13
C PHE A 101 -2.47 20.63 -0.22
N ALA A 102 -2.49 21.88 0.21
CA ALA A 102 -1.54 22.40 1.18
C ALA A 102 -1.63 21.65 2.52
N SER A 103 -2.82 21.22 2.95
CA SER A 103 -3.00 20.37 4.13
C SER A 103 -2.43 18.96 3.91
N PHE A 104 -2.69 18.35 2.75
CA PHE A 104 -2.11 17.08 2.36
C PHE A 104 -0.57 17.13 2.39
N THR A 105 0.05 18.14 1.77
CA THR A 105 1.52 18.25 1.70
C THR A 105 2.19 18.50 3.05
N ARG A 106 1.52 19.21 3.98
CA ARG A 106 2.02 19.37 5.36
C ARG A 106 2.10 18.02 6.10
N ARG A 107 1.19 17.11 5.81
CA ARG A 107 1.07 15.82 6.50
C ARG A 107 1.93 14.74 5.85
N TRP A 108 1.93 14.68 4.54
CA TRP A 108 2.53 13.59 3.76
C TRP A 108 3.81 13.98 3.01
N GLY A 109 4.20 15.24 3.09
CA GLY A 109 5.29 15.81 2.30
C GLY A 109 4.86 16.24 0.91
N VAL A 110 5.67 17.08 0.29
CA VAL A 110 5.45 17.53 -1.08
C VAL A 110 5.78 16.39 -2.04
N PRO A 111 4.86 15.98 -2.90
CA PRO A 111 5.17 15.02 -3.96
C PRO A 111 6.28 15.55 -4.86
N ASP A 112 7.05 14.65 -5.47
CA ASP A 112 8.03 15.04 -6.50
C ASP A 112 7.31 15.81 -7.62
N PRO A 113 7.69 17.07 -7.90
CA PRO A 113 7.03 17.89 -8.92
C PRO A 113 7.01 17.25 -10.31
N ALA A 114 7.99 16.40 -10.62
CA ALA A 114 8.03 15.69 -11.89
C ALA A 114 6.89 14.66 -12.04
N ASN A 115 6.24 14.30 -10.92
CA ASN A 115 5.18 13.29 -10.85
C ASN A 115 3.83 13.87 -10.46
N LEU A 116 3.74 15.18 -10.24
CA LEU A 116 2.52 15.86 -9.84
C LEU A 116 1.91 16.60 -11.03
N VAL A 117 0.62 16.43 -11.26
CA VAL A 117 -0.15 17.10 -12.31
C VAL A 117 -1.35 17.78 -11.66
N VAL A 118 -1.46 19.10 -11.80
CA VAL A 118 -2.68 19.83 -11.43
C VAL A 118 -3.67 19.72 -12.60
N ALA A 119 -4.83 19.15 -12.33
CA ALA A 119 -5.83 18.80 -13.33
C ALA A 119 -7.24 19.14 -12.82
N PRO A 120 -7.70 20.39 -13.00
CA PRO A 120 -9.05 20.79 -12.58
C PRO A 120 -10.17 19.96 -13.21
N ASN A 121 -9.91 19.36 -14.36
CA ASN A 121 -10.79 18.44 -15.07
C ASN A 121 -10.49 16.96 -14.80
N LEU A 122 -10.02 16.63 -13.59
CA LEU A 122 -9.59 15.26 -13.21
C LEU A 122 -10.64 14.20 -13.53
N ALA A 123 -11.93 14.50 -13.32
CA ALA A 123 -13.01 13.57 -13.65
C ALA A 123 -13.05 13.21 -15.13
N GLU A 124 -12.80 14.15 -16.04
CA GLU A 124 -12.74 13.86 -17.47
C GLU A 124 -11.49 13.06 -17.86
N ILE A 125 -10.35 13.37 -17.24
CA ILE A 125 -9.11 12.63 -17.46
C ILE A 125 -9.28 11.17 -17.02
N THR A 126 -9.87 10.92 -15.86
CA THR A 126 -10.10 9.55 -15.35
C THR A 126 -11.13 8.77 -16.18
N ARG A 127 -12.02 9.44 -16.88
CA ARG A 127 -12.94 8.80 -17.83
C ARG A 127 -12.19 8.25 -19.05
N GLN A 128 -11.22 9.00 -19.56
CA GLN A 128 -10.43 8.63 -20.73
C GLN A 128 -9.29 7.68 -20.38
N THR A 129 -8.67 7.88 -19.23
CA THR A 129 -7.54 7.07 -18.72
C THR A 129 -7.89 6.59 -17.30
N PRO A 130 -8.44 5.37 -17.17
CA PRO A 130 -8.82 4.81 -15.88
C PRO A 130 -7.66 4.85 -14.89
N PRO A 131 -7.85 5.41 -13.68
CA PRO A 131 -6.79 5.53 -12.69
C PRO A 131 -6.51 4.18 -12.02
N THR A 132 -5.31 3.97 -11.53
CA THR A 132 -5.00 2.84 -10.66
C THR A 132 -5.81 2.92 -9.37
N LYS A 133 -5.94 4.12 -8.80
CA LYS A 133 -6.76 4.43 -7.62
C LYS A 133 -7.16 5.91 -7.59
N VAL A 134 -8.24 6.21 -6.88
CA VAL A 134 -8.58 7.55 -6.45
C VAL A 134 -8.43 7.63 -4.94
N MET A 135 -7.90 8.73 -4.44
CA MET A 135 -7.66 8.97 -3.02
C MET A 135 -8.35 10.26 -2.58
N PHE A 136 -8.71 10.32 -1.31
CA PHE A 136 -9.11 11.57 -0.66
C PHE A 136 -8.40 11.70 0.69
N SER A 137 -7.96 12.91 1.00
CA SER A 137 -7.24 13.21 2.24
C SER A 137 -7.78 14.49 2.87
N GLY A 138 -7.87 14.48 4.19
CA GLY A 138 -8.37 15.62 4.94
C GLY A 138 -8.27 15.42 6.44
N ASP A 139 -8.97 16.24 7.20
CA ASP A 139 -9.07 16.08 8.64
C ASP A 139 -9.88 14.81 8.99
N PRO A 140 -9.50 14.07 10.05
CA PRO A 140 -10.09 12.77 10.36
C PRO A 140 -11.63 12.74 10.38
N PRO A 141 -12.35 13.70 11.00
CA PRO A 141 -13.82 13.68 10.99
C PRO A 141 -14.42 13.83 9.59
N ILE A 142 -13.76 14.57 8.69
CA ILE A 142 -14.20 14.74 7.30
C ILE A 142 -13.95 13.44 6.54
N VAL A 143 -12.76 12.86 6.70
CA VAL A 143 -12.40 11.59 6.08
C VAL A 143 -13.31 10.45 6.54
N ASP A 144 -13.66 10.37 7.84
CA ASP A 144 -14.61 9.38 8.37
C ASP A 144 -15.99 9.49 7.72
N ARG A 145 -16.50 10.72 7.61
CA ARG A 145 -17.78 10.99 6.95
C ARG A 145 -17.75 10.56 5.48
N GLU A 146 -16.75 10.98 4.73
CA GLU A 146 -16.64 10.66 3.31
C GLU A 146 -16.37 9.18 3.07
N PHE A 147 -15.56 8.54 3.92
CA PHE A 147 -15.33 7.10 3.87
C PHE A 147 -16.63 6.31 4.01
N ALA A 148 -17.43 6.64 5.02
CA ALA A 148 -18.73 6.00 5.24
C ALA A 148 -19.69 6.26 4.06
N ARG A 149 -19.75 7.50 3.55
CA ARG A 149 -20.62 7.90 2.44
C ARG A 149 -20.28 7.19 1.14
N ILE A 150 -18.99 7.16 0.78
CA ILE A 150 -18.49 6.47 -0.42
C ILE A 150 -18.72 4.96 -0.31
N SER A 151 -18.37 4.37 0.83
CA SER A 151 -18.59 2.93 1.07
C SER A 151 -20.06 2.53 0.95
N ALA A 152 -20.96 3.32 1.52
CA ALA A 152 -22.40 3.06 1.44
C ALA A 152 -22.96 3.22 0.02
N HIS A 153 -22.44 4.18 -0.75
CA HIS A 153 -22.89 4.46 -2.10
C HIS A 153 -22.48 3.38 -3.11
N PHE A 154 -21.19 3.00 -3.07
CA PHE A 154 -20.65 2.06 -4.07
C PHE A 154 -20.79 0.59 -3.67
N GLY A 155 -20.94 0.28 -2.38
CA GLY A 155 -21.02 -1.10 -1.89
C GLY A 155 -19.86 -1.95 -2.42
N GLU A 156 -20.19 -3.03 -3.12
CA GLU A 156 -19.20 -3.96 -3.69
C GLU A 156 -18.65 -3.53 -5.07
N ALA A 157 -19.16 -2.44 -5.65
CA ALA A 157 -18.72 -1.99 -6.98
C ALA A 157 -17.28 -1.44 -6.99
N LEU A 158 -16.79 -0.96 -5.85
CA LEU A 158 -15.38 -0.62 -5.63
C LEU A 158 -14.99 -0.91 -4.17
N ALA A 159 -13.70 -1.12 -3.93
CA ALA A 159 -13.20 -1.26 -2.58
C ALA A 159 -12.75 0.11 -2.04
N VAL A 160 -13.28 0.48 -0.86
CA VAL A 160 -12.81 1.65 -0.11
C VAL A 160 -11.88 1.15 0.99
N VAL A 161 -10.64 1.60 0.97
CA VAL A 161 -9.59 1.16 1.88
C VAL A 161 -9.12 2.34 2.72
N ARG A 162 -9.04 2.15 4.04
CA ARG A 162 -8.41 3.12 4.92
C ARG A 162 -6.92 2.80 5.04
N SER A 163 -6.09 3.70 4.57
CA SER A 163 -4.63 3.55 4.66
C SER A 163 -4.00 4.41 5.76
N ASP A 164 -4.78 5.34 6.32
CA ASP A 164 -4.44 6.19 7.46
C ASP A 164 -5.71 6.87 7.96
N VAL A 165 -5.74 7.36 9.21
CA VAL A 165 -6.89 8.11 9.77
C VAL A 165 -7.28 9.34 8.95
N THR A 166 -6.38 9.82 8.09
CA THR A 166 -6.52 11.02 7.25
C THR A 166 -6.61 10.71 5.77
N VAL A 167 -6.65 9.41 5.38
CA VAL A 167 -6.66 9.00 3.96
C VAL A 167 -7.61 7.84 3.72
N GLY A 168 -8.53 8.05 2.78
CA GLY A 168 -9.32 6.99 2.15
C GLY A 168 -8.87 6.77 0.71
N GLU A 169 -8.84 5.52 0.27
CA GLU A 169 -8.45 5.12 -1.07
C GLU A 169 -9.56 4.28 -1.72
N MET A 170 -9.83 4.52 -2.96
CA MET A 170 -10.77 3.74 -3.78
C MET A 170 -10.00 3.00 -4.86
N ILE A 171 -10.16 1.70 -4.89
CA ILE A 171 -9.51 0.78 -5.84
C ILE A 171 -10.56 -0.14 -6.47
N ALA A 172 -10.19 -0.87 -7.50
CA ALA A 172 -11.04 -1.89 -8.07
C ALA A 172 -11.42 -2.95 -7.01
N PRO A 173 -12.64 -3.53 -7.08
CA PRO A 173 -13.07 -4.52 -6.11
C PRO A 173 -12.25 -5.80 -6.20
N GLY A 174 -12.24 -6.58 -5.11
CA GLY A 174 -11.54 -7.86 -5.05
C GLY A 174 -10.01 -7.76 -4.98
N LEU A 175 -9.47 -6.58 -4.70
CA LEU A 175 -8.03 -6.36 -4.51
C LEU A 175 -7.70 -6.26 -3.02
N SER A 176 -6.54 -6.77 -2.66
CA SER A 176 -5.93 -6.57 -1.35
C SER A 176 -4.43 -6.89 -1.40
N LYS A 177 -3.68 -6.43 -0.41
CA LYS A 177 -2.27 -6.79 -0.26
C LYS A 177 -2.08 -8.31 -0.14
N GLY A 178 -3.03 -9.02 0.45
CA GLY A 178 -2.98 -10.49 0.59
C GLY A 178 -3.12 -11.22 -0.75
N ILE A 179 -4.08 -10.83 -1.59
CA ILE A 179 -4.27 -11.41 -2.93
C ILE A 179 -3.04 -11.14 -3.81
N ALA A 180 -2.51 -9.92 -3.74
CA ALA A 180 -1.31 -9.56 -4.48
C ALA A 180 -0.08 -10.33 -3.98
N LEU A 181 0.07 -10.51 -2.65
CA LEU A 181 1.15 -11.31 -2.06
C LEU A 181 1.07 -12.78 -2.52
N ALA A 182 -0.10 -13.38 -2.52
CA ALA A 182 -0.32 -14.72 -3.07
C ALA A 182 0.09 -14.82 -4.55
N THR A 183 -0.15 -13.77 -5.32
CA THR A 183 0.25 -13.72 -6.73
C THR A 183 1.77 -13.62 -6.89
N VAL A 184 2.44 -12.83 -6.06
CA VAL A 184 3.92 -12.73 -6.07
C VAL A 184 4.54 -14.05 -5.61
N ALA A 185 4.09 -14.64 -4.51
CA ALA A 185 4.61 -15.92 -4.00
C ALA A 185 4.53 -17.02 -5.07
N ARG A 186 3.37 -17.20 -5.70
CA ARG A 186 3.19 -18.17 -6.79
C ARG A 186 4.14 -17.94 -7.98
N ARG A 187 4.40 -16.68 -8.36
CA ARG A 187 5.35 -16.34 -9.42
C ARG A 187 6.79 -16.65 -9.07
N LEU A 188 7.12 -16.58 -7.80
CA LEU A 188 8.46 -16.91 -7.27
C LEU A 188 8.61 -18.39 -6.93
N GLY A 189 7.55 -19.21 -7.06
CA GLY A 189 7.55 -20.63 -6.69
C GLY A 189 7.63 -20.85 -5.18
N VAL A 190 7.15 -19.89 -4.38
CA VAL A 190 7.15 -19.93 -2.91
C VAL A 190 5.76 -20.38 -2.43
N GLU A 191 5.70 -21.43 -1.62
CA GLU A 191 4.47 -21.91 -1.02
C GLU A 191 4.02 -20.98 0.13
N ARG A 192 2.71 -21.01 0.43
CA ARG A 192 2.11 -20.12 1.44
C ARG A 192 2.77 -20.23 2.82
N ASP A 193 3.07 -21.45 3.26
CA ASP A 193 3.68 -21.76 4.55
C ASP A 193 5.13 -21.27 4.68
N GLN A 194 5.78 -20.98 3.55
CA GLN A 194 7.11 -20.36 3.49
C GLN A 194 7.08 -18.83 3.50
N VAL A 195 5.89 -18.21 3.55
CA VAL A 195 5.74 -16.75 3.49
C VAL A 195 5.60 -16.17 4.89
N ILE A 196 6.45 -15.20 5.20
CA ILE A 196 6.29 -14.32 6.36
C ILE A 196 5.79 -12.96 5.87
N ALA A 197 4.68 -12.48 6.43
CA ALA A 197 4.17 -11.13 6.19
C ALA A 197 4.26 -10.29 7.46
N ILE A 198 4.70 -9.04 7.34
CA ILE A 198 4.83 -8.09 8.45
C ILE A 198 4.02 -6.84 8.10
N GLY A 199 3.17 -6.37 9.01
CA GLY A 199 2.33 -5.20 8.78
C GLY A 199 1.88 -4.51 10.07
N ASP A 200 1.33 -3.30 9.94
CA ASP A 200 0.91 -2.48 11.08
C ASP A 200 -0.45 -1.78 10.90
N GLU A 201 -1.02 -1.80 9.70
CA GLU A 201 -2.28 -1.14 9.40
C GLU A 201 -3.40 -2.13 9.01
N GLU A 202 -4.66 -1.69 9.06
CA GLU A 202 -5.82 -2.55 8.76
C GLU A 202 -5.79 -3.12 7.33
N ASN A 203 -5.23 -2.39 6.38
CA ASN A 203 -5.05 -2.86 5.00
C ASN A 203 -3.96 -3.96 4.86
N ASP A 204 -3.20 -4.23 5.92
CA ASP A 204 -2.24 -5.34 5.98
C ASP A 204 -2.88 -6.65 6.44
N VAL A 205 -4.01 -6.58 7.14
CA VAL A 205 -4.69 -7.77 7.69
C VAL A 205 -4.86 -8.89 6.65
N PRO A 206 -5.29 -8.61 5.41
CA PRO A 206 -5.41 -9.69 4.42
C PRO A 206 -4.10 -10.41 4.10
N MET A 207 -2.94 -9.73 4.12
CA MET A 207 -1.66 -10.39 3.89
C MET A 207 -1.15 -11.11 5.15
N LEU A 208 -1.40 -10.57 6.35
CA LEU A 208 -1.06 -11.23 7.61
C LEU A 208 -1.82 -12.54 7.77
N GLN A 209 -3.10 -12.58 7.40
CA GLN A 209 -3.93 -13.78 7.46
C GLN A 209 -3.60 -14.80 6.36
N TRP A 210 -3.20 -14.31 5.19
CA TRP A 210 -2.86 -15.19 4.08
C TRP A 210 -1.50 -15.86 4.25
N ALA A 211 -0.49 -15.22 4.79
CA ALA A 211 0.85 -15.77 4.96
C ALA A 211 0.86 -17.00 5.89
N GLY A 212 1.87 -17.86 5.75
CA GLY A 212 2.13 -18.93 6.71
C GLY A 212 2.42 -18.38 8.09
N LEU A 213 3.15 -17.24 8.17
CA LEU A 213 3.40 -16.51 9.41
C LEU A 213 3.12 -15.02 9.20
N GLY A 214 2.01 -14.53 9.73
CA GLY A 214 1.66 -13.10 9.75
C GLY A 214 2.05 -12.44 11.06
N LEU A 215 2.81 -11.39 11.01
CA LEU A 215 3.38 -10.68 12.16
C LEU A 215 2.88 -9.24 12.21
N ALA A 216 2.22 -8.85 13.30
CA ALA A 216 1.85 -7.46 13.53
C ALA A 216 2.97 -6.71 14.25
N MET A 217 3.28 -5.50 13.78
CA MET A 217 4.22 -4.61 14.47
C MET A 217 3.67 -4.19 15.84
N GLY A 218 4.56 -3.94 16.81
CA GLY A 218 4.18 -3.51 18.15
C GLY A 218 3.43 -2.18 18.22
N ASN A 219 3.64 -1.30 17.24
CA ASN A 219 2.90 -0.05 17.06
C ASN A 219 1.55 -0.20 16.35
N ALA A 220 1.19 -1.38 15.85
CA ALA A 220 -0.07 -1.62 15.17
C ALA A 220 -1.28 -1.45 16.13
N PRO A 221 -2.47 -1.06 15.63
CA PRO A 221 -3.69 -1.08 16.41
C PRO A 221 -4.04 -2.48 16.94
N ASP A 222 -4.75 -2.55 18.05
CA ASP A 222 -5.16 -3.84 18.64
C ASP A 222 -6.05 -4.67 17.70
N SER A 223 -6.82 -4.03 16.81
CA SER A 223 -7.58 -4.71 15.76
C SER A 223 -6.67 -5.53 14.85
N VAL A 224 -5.54 -4.98 14.44
CA VAL A 224 -4.55 -5.65 13.57
C VAL A 224 -3.78 -6.73 14.34
N LYS A 225 -3.34 -6.42 15.57
CA LYS A 225 -2.63 -7.38 16.43
C LYS A 225 -3.41 -8.68 16.66
N ARG A 226 -4.73 -8.57 16.86
CA ARG A 226 -5.60 -9.75 17.05
C ARG A 226 -5.75 -10.62 15.81
N MET A 227 -5.46 -10.09 14.62
CA MET A 227 -5.60 -10.78 13.33
C MET A 227 -4.28 -11.42 12.85
N ALA A 228 -3.17 -11.15 13.53
CA ALA A 228 -1.85 -11.70 13.24
C ALA A 228 -1.58 -12.98 14.06
N HIS A 229 -0.63 -13.79 13.59
CA HIS A 229 -0.17 -14.98 14.30
C HIS A 229 0.67 -14.62 15.54
N ALA A 230 1.43 -13.52 15.47
CA ALA A 230 2.20 -13.00 16.59
C ALA A 230 2.40 -11.48 16.47
N VAL A 231 2.76 -10.86 17.60
CA VAL A 231 3.15 -9.45 17.66
C VAL A 231 4.66 -9.37 17.87
N ILE A 232 5.31 -8.55 17.08
CA ILE A 232 6.76 -8.29 17.13
C ILE A 232 7.03 -6.91 17.73
N PRO A 233 8.28 -6.55 18.06
CA PRO A 233 8.60 -5.21 18.53
C PRO A 233 8.15 -4.11 17.58
N SER A 234 8.05 -2.89 18.09
CA SER A 234 7.59 -1.72 17.33
C SER A 234 8.61 -1.27 16.28
N VAL A 235 8.22 -0.27 15.47
CA VAL A 235 9.11 0.33 14.47
C VAL A 235 10.30 1.05 15.13
N GLU A 236 10.10 1.61 16.32
CA GLU A 236 11.14 2.29 17.12
C GLU A 236 12.17 1.29 17.68
N GLU A 237 11.79 0.03 17.79
CA GLU A 237 12.60 -1.08 18.30
C GLU A 237 13.13 -1.98 17.19
N ASP A 238 13.13 -1.50 15.94
CA ASP A 238 13.57 -2.27 14.76
C ASP A 238 12.87 -3.64 14.60
N GLY A 239 11.56 -3.71 14.88
CA GLY A 239 10.79 -4.96 14.91
C GLY A 239 10.92 -5.82 13.65
N VAL A 240 11.08 -5.23 12.46
CA VAL A 240 11.34 -5.97 11.21
C VAL A 240 12.68 -6.72 11.28
N ALA A 241 13.74 -6.07 11.78
CA ALA A 241 15.03 -6.71 11.92
C ALA A 241 15.00 -7.83 12.97
N TRP A 242 14.30 -7.61 14.08
CA TRP A 242 14.06 -8.62 15.09
C TRP A 242 13.36 -9.86 14.53
N ALA A 243 12.32 -9.65 13.70
CA ALA A 243 11.58 -10.74 13.06
C ALA A 243 12.45 -11.53 12.08
N ILE A 244 13.26 -10.84 11.27
CA ILE A 244 14.21 -11.48 10.36
C ILE A 244 15.23 -12.32 11.13
N ASP A 245 15.79 -11.76 12.20
CA ASP A 245 16.75 -12.49 13.04
C ASP A 245 16.14 -13.75 13.61
N ARG A 246 14.97 -13.63 14.24
CA ARG A 246 14.30 -14.74 14.92
C ARG A 246 13.81 -15.84 13.98
N TYR A 247 13.13 -15.47 12.91
CA TYR A 247 12.40 -16.44 12.07
C TYR A 247 13.14 -16.84 10.80
N ILE A 248 14.22 -16.13 10.43
CA ILE A 248 14.98 -16.43 9.22
C ILE A 248 16.43 -16.75 9.52
N LEU A 249 17.12 -15.89 10.32
CA LEU A 249 18.57 -16.05 10.52
C LEU A 249 18.90 -17.05 11.62
N ASN A 250 18.11 -17.11 12.68
CA ASN A 250 18.32 -17.98 13.85
C ASN A 250 17.15 -18.97 14.07
N ALA A 251 16.30 -19.20 13.05
CA ALA A 251 15.28 -20.21 13.14
C ALA A 251 15.88 -21.59 13.44
N SER A 252 15.45 -22.22 14.54
CA SER A 252 15.84 -23.60 14.87
C SER A 252 15.29 -24.58 13.81
N GLU A 253 15.94 -25.73 13.62
CA GLU A 253 15.50 -26.74 12.64
C GLU A 253 14.06 -27.23 12.93
N ASP A 254 13.60 -27.12 14.18
CA ASP A 254 12.26 -27.51 14.62
C ASP A 254 11.16 -26.45 14.29
N GLU A 255 11.55 -25.23 13.83
CA GLU A 255 10.63 -24.14 13.47
C GLU A 255 10.55 -23.90 11.94
N ARG A 256 11.14 -24.79 11.11
CA ARG A 256 11.15 -24.70 9.63
C ARG A 256 10.12 -25.59 8.94
#